data_8f2cff1cacba2a8a67ac6f7b8bf1bf54
#
_entry.id   8f2cff1cacba2a8a67ac6f7b8bf1bf54
#
_cell.length_a   1.000
_cell.length_b   1.000
_cell.length_c   1.000
_cell.angle_alpha   90.00
_cell.angle_beta   90.00
_cell.angle_gamma   90.00
#
_symmetry.space_group_name_H-M   'P 1'
#
loop_
_entity.id
_entity.type
_entity.pdbx_description
1 polymer ?
#
loop_
_entity_poly.entity_id
_entity_poly.type
_entity_poly.pdbx_seq_one_letter_code
_entity_poly.pdbx_strand_id
1 'polypeptide(L)'
;MNPDPPLLDANDTNIPLPNHTCCSGSGYIRGTYRGLNTELCTVRLTEVSEFQREETGMWEKNEQVVYTGQWMLSELNREFPTWLTIWPRDKMDKLFRSKTIQTGNEDFDKRFNLSSDDEEVVLRILSPDRMERILALAGSSIGKFAVNLKPDGRLYIAVHSGHGFFDIGKGRENPAQLRERFARELRWFTDMIEVFCGE
;
A
#
# COMPACT_ATOMS: atom_id res chain seq x y z
N MET A 1 -9.34 2.97 -24.05
CA MET A 1 -9.51 3.81 -22.85
C MET A 1 -9.75 2.85 -21.72
N ASN A 2 -8.70 2.52 -20.92
CA ASN A 2 -8.92 1.74 -19.70
C ASN A 2 -9.60 2.66 -18.71
N PRO A 3 -10.77 2.30 -18.15
CA PRO A 3 -11.33 3.08 -17.07
C PRO A 3 -10.30 3.08 -15.93
N ASP A 4 -9.99 4.26 -15.40
CA ASP A 4 -9.14 4.38 -14.21
C ASP A 4 -9.80 3.56 -13.11
N PRO A 5 -9.12 2.56 -12.54
CA PRO A 5 -9.71 1.78 -11.47
C PRO A 5 -9.99 2.69 -10.26
N PRO A 6 -11.10 2.47 -9.53
CA PRO A 6 -11.47 3.26 -8.35
C PRO A 6 -10.40 3.35 -7.27
N LEU A 7 -9.47 2.39 -7.26
CA LEU A 7 -8.30 2.37 -6.38
C LEU A 7 -7.24 3.43 -6.70
N LEU A 8 -7.33 4.07 -7.87
CA LEU A 8 -6.31 5.02 -8.32
C LEU A 8 -6.48 6.42 -7.75
N ASP A 9 -7.48 6.68 -6.93
CA ASP A 9 -7.48 7.90 -6.13
C ASP A 9 -6.50 7.78 -4.96
N ALA A 10 -5.22 7.61 -5.35
CA ALA A 10 -4.10 7.56 -4.40
C ALA A 10 -4.04 8.82 -3.54
N ASN A 11 -4.56 9.95 -4.06
CA ASN A 11 -4.69 11.21 -3.33
C ASN A 11 -5.77 11.15 -2.24
N ASP A 12 -6.71 10.24 -2.34
CA ASP A 12 -7.74 10.02 -1.32
C ASP A 12 -7.23 9.17 -0.14
N THR A 13 -6.06 8.58 -0.24
CA THR A 13 -5.41 7.88 0.85
C THR A 13 -4.34 8.75 1.50
N ASN A 14 -4.19 8.66 2.83
CA ASN A 14 -3.10 9.29 3.56
C ASN A 14 -1.80 8.45 3.50
N ILE A 15 -1.68 7.53 2.55
CA ILE A 15 -0.48 6.70 2.36
C ILE A 15 0.64 7.59 1.78
N PRO A 16 1.80 7.69 2.43
CA PRO A 16 2.94 8.41 1.89
C PRO A 16 3.43 7.74 0.61
N LEU A 17 3.38 8.49 -0.49
CA LEU A 17 3.85 8.06 -1.80
C LEU A 17 5.01 8.94 -2.25
N PRO A 18 5.92 8.43 -3.10
CA PRO A 18 6.95 9.27 -3.70
C PRO A 18 6.32 10.35 -4.59
N ASN A 19 7.04 11.47 -4.79
CA ASN A 19 6.62 12.49 -5.73
C ASN A 19 6.43 11.87 -7.11
N HIS A 20 5.34 12.20 -7.77
CA HIS A 20 5.00 11.71 -9.09
C HIS A 20 4.14 12.71 -9.85
N THR A 21 4.20 12.65 -11.17
CA THR A 21 3.39 13.49 -12.06
C THR A 21 2.27 12.68 -12.74
N CYS A 22 2.47 11.37 -12.87
CA CYS A 22 1.51 10.46 -13.48
C CYS A 22 1.26 9.26 -12.59
N CYS A 23 -0.01 8.85 -12.51
CA CYS A 23 -0.45 7.62 -11.89
C CYS A 23 -1.16 6.77 -12.95
N SER A 24 -0.81 5.50 -13.03
CA SER A 24 -1.45 4.54 -13.92
C SER A 24 -1.73 3.23 -13.20
N GLY A 25 -2.73 2.50 -13.66
CA GLY A 25 -3.10 1.21 -13.09
C GLY A 25 -3.25 0.13 -14.14
N SER A 26 -3.13 -1.12 -13.72
CA SER A 26 -3.36 -2.29 -14.56
C SER A 26 -3.82 -3.47 -13.73
N GLY A 27 -4.39 -4.49 -14.40
CA GLY A 27 -4.76 -5.73 -13.73
C GLY A 27 -5.85 -5.56 -12.66
N TYR A 28 -6.81 -4.64 -12.90
CA TYR A 28 -7.91 -4.42 -11.97
C TYR A 28 -8.81 -5.64 -11.85
N ILE A 29 -9.04 -6.07 -10.62
CA ILE A 29 -9.91 -7.18 -10.26
C ILE A 29 -10.83 -6.72 -9.13
N ARG A 30 -12.11 -7.05 -9.24
CA ARG A 30 -13.11 -6.82 -8.21
C ARG A 30 -13.78 -8.14 -7.84
N GLY A 31 -13.99 -8.36 -6.55
CA GLY A 31 -14.63 -9.55 -6.04
C GLY A 31 -15.08 -9.40 -4.59
N THR A 32 -15.32 -10.52 -3.94
CA THR A 32 -15.66 -10.53 -2.52
C THR A 32 -14.74 -11.50 -1.76
N TYR A 33 -14.30 -11.07 -0.60
CA TYR A 33 -13.59 -11.91 0.36
C TYR A 33 -14.41 -11.99 1.66
N ARG A 34 -14.91 -13.18 2.00
CA ARG A 34 -15.80 -13.39 3.18
C ARG A 34 -16.97 -12.40 3.27
N GLY A 35 -17.56 -12.06 2.11
CA GLY A 35 -18.67 -11.10 2.04
C GLY A 35 -18.24 -9.63 2.02
N LEU A 36 -16.96 -9.32 2.13
CA LEU A 36 -16.41 -7.98 2.01
C LEU A 36 -16.14 -7.66 0.54
N ASN A 37 -16.63 -6.54 0.05
CA ASN A 37 -16.25 -6.05 -1.27
C ASN A 37 -14.75 -5.76 -1.28
N THR A 38 -14.05 -6.33 -2.25
CA THR A 38 -12.59 -6.23 -2.33
C THR A 38 -12.18 -5.95 -3.76
N GLU A 39 -11.31 -5.00 -3.93
CA GLU A 39 -10.73 -4.60 -5.21
C GLU A 39 -9.21 -4.64 -5.13
N LEU A 40 -8.56 -5.05 -6.21
CA LEU A 40 -7.11 -5.04 -6.31
C LEU A 40 -6.64 -4.60 -7.68
N CYS A 41 -5.50 -3.95 -7.72
CA CYS A 41 -4.84 -3.55 -8.97
C CYS A 41 -3.34 -3.36 -8.76
N THR A 42 -2.63 -3.27 -9.88
CA THR A 42 -1.25 -2.77 -9.89
C THR A 42 -1.28 -1.27 -10.07
N VAL A 43 -0.51 -0.54 -9.25
CA VAL A 43 -0.31 0.91 -9.37
C VAL A 43 1.12 1.18 -9.79
N ARG A 44 1.29 2.06 -10.76
CA ARG A 44 2.58 2.57 -11.22
C ARG A 44 2.56 4.08 -11.15
N LEU A 45 3.53 4.66 -10.44
CA LEU A 45 3.75 6.10 -10.36
C LEU A 45 5.00 6.46 -11.16
N THR A 46 4.88 7.49 -11.98
CA THR A 46 5.96 7.96 -12.85
C THR A 46 6.18 9.46 -12.60
N GLU A 47 7.43 9.84 -12.45
CA GLU A 47 7.86 11.23 -12.45
C GLU A 47 8.30 11.59 -13.87
N VAL A 48 7.69 12.64 -14.42
CA VAL A 48 8.02 13.17 -15.75
C VAL A 48 8.69 14.53 -15.53
N SER A 49 9.92 14.65 -15.97
CA SER A 49 10.67 15.91 -15.99
C SER A 49 10.96 16.35 -17.41
N GLU A 50 10.84 17.64 -17.68
CA GLU A 50 11.21 18.23 -18.97
C GLU A 50 12.51 19.01 -18.78
N PHE A 51 13.46 18.82 -19.68
CA PHE A 51 14.69 19.58 -19.69
C PHE A 51 15.07 19.97 -21.14
N GLN A 52 15.73 21.11 -21.27
CA GLN A 52 16.21 21.56 -22.56
C GLN A 52 17.65 21.07 -22.74
N ARG A 53 17.90 20.35 -23.85
CA ARG A 53 19.24 19.90 -24.17
C ARG A 53 20.09 21.10 -24.62
N GLU A 54 21.20 21.36 -23.94
CA GLU A 54 22.06 22.53 -24.18
C GLU A 54 22.62 22.58 -25.62
N GLU A 55 22.94 21.41 -26.19
CA GLU A 55 23.55 21.31 -27.52
C GLU A 55 22.58 21.62 -28.67
N THR A 56 21.30 21.31 -28.53
CA THR A 56 20.31 21.42 -29.62
C THR A 56 19.21 22.43 -29.34
N GLY A 57 19.06 22.88 -28.10
CA GLY A 57 17.94 23.71 -27.64
C GLY A 57 16.58 23.00 -27.65
N MET A 58 16.54 21.69 -27.93
CA MET A 58 15.32 20.91 -27.98
C MET A 58 14.89 20.49 -26.58
N TRP A 59 13.57 20.51 -26.34
CA TRP A 59 12.97 19.98 -25.11
C TRP A 59 12.90 18.46 -25.17
N GLU A 60 13.42 17.83 -24.14
CA GLU A 60 13.35 16.38 -23.95
C GLU A 60 12.57 16.06 -22.68
N LYS A 61 11.85 14.93 -22.73
CA LYS A 61 11.15 14.36 -21.55
C LYS A 61 11.95 13.20 -21.01
N ASN A 62 12.13 13.21 -19.68
CA ASN A 62 12.64 12.07 -18.96
C ASN A 62 11.50 11.51 -18.11
N GLU A 63 11.20 10.23 -18.30
CA GLU A 63 10.18 9.51 -17.55
C GLU A 63 10.84 8.48 -16.63
N GLN A 64 10.67 8.64 -15.33
CA GLN A 64 11.21 7.73 -14.33
C GLN A 64 10.08 7.07 -13.55
N VAL A 65 10.02 5.73 -13.55
CA VAL A 65 9.12 4.99 -12.67
C VAL A 65 9.65 5.06 -11.25
N VAL A 66 8.91 5.73 -10.36
CA VAL A 66 9.29 5.94 -8.96
C VAL A 66 8.63 4.97 -8.00
N TYR A 67 7.54 4.32 -8.45
CA TYR A 67 6.83 3.30 -7.69
C TYR A 67 6.16 2.30 -8.64
N THR A 68 6.23 1.04 -8.28
CA THR A 68 5.37 -0.02 -8.83
C THR A 68 4.97 -0.92 -7.67
N GLY A 69 3.68 -1.13 -7.52
CA GLY A 69 3.19 -1.89 -6.38
C GLY A 69 1.81 -2.48 -6.59
N GLN A 70 1.45 -3.33 -5.65
CA GLN A 70 0.16 -4.00 -5.58
C GLN A 70 -0.70 -3.26 -4.57
N TRP A 71 -1.93 -2.93 -4.96
CA TRP A 71 -2.88 -2.24 -4.12
C TRP A 71 -4.15 -3.06 -3.96
N MET A 72 -4.69 -3.05 -2.76
CA MET A 72 -5.98 -3.64 -2.42
C MET A 72 -6.81 -2.64 -1.62
N LEU A 73 -8.09 -2.55 -1.96
CA LEU A 73 -9.13 -1.90 -1.18
C LEU A 73 -10.10 -2.97 -0.70
N SER A 74 -10.45 -2.97 0.58
CA SER A 74 -11.53 -3.78 1.13
C SER A 74 -12.48 -2.92 1.95
N GLU A 75 -13.80 -3.13 1.77
CA GLU A 75 -14.86 -2.50 2.58
C GLU A 75 -15.17 -3.41 3.76
N LEU A 76 -14.77 -2.99 4.98
CA LEU A 76 -14.88 -3.83 6.18
C LEU A 76 -16.31 -3.92 6.76
N ASN A 77 -17.30 -3.27 6.11
CA ASN A 77 -18.70 -3.24 6.56
C ASN A 77 -18.87 -2.78 8.02
N ARG A 78 -17.99 -1.91 8.50
CA ARG A 78 -18.02 -1.32 9.83
C ARG A 78 -17.38 0.06 9.81
N GLU A 79 -17.80 0.94 10.71
CA GLU A 79 -17.22 2.26 10.87
C GLU A 79 -16.10 2.25 11.93
N PHE A 80 -15.18 3.18 11.79
CA PHE A 80 -14.10 3.44 12.75
C PHE A 80 -14.16 4.88 13.22
N PRO A 81 -13.85 5.15 14.51
CA PRO A 81 -13.97 6.49 15.08
C PRO A 81 -13.01 7.52 14.45
N THR A 82 -11.90 7.07 13.88
CA THR A 82 -10.89 7.90 13.23
C THR A 82 -10.22 7.16 12.08
N TRP A 83 -9.49 7.88 11.24
CA TRP A 83 -8.61 7.26 10.26
C TRP A 83 -7.28 6.86 10.91
N LEU A 84 -6.61 5.90 10.30
CA LEU A 84 -5.29 5.43 10.69
C LEU A 84 -4.46 5.16 9.46
N THR A 85 -3.23 5.68 9.43
CA THR A 85 -2.23 5.28 8.44
C THR A 85 -1.02 4.67 9.12
N ILE A 86 -0.59 3.51 8.62
CA ILE A 86 0.61 2.77 9.02
C ILE A 86 1.52 2.69 7.81
N TRP A 87 2.78 3.08 7.92
CA TRP A 87 3.75 2.92 6.84
C TRP A 87 5.14 2.57 7.37
N PRO A 88 5.99 1.94 6.56
CA PRO A 88 7.30 1.50 7.03
C PRO A 88 8.18 2.70 7.37
N ARG A 89 8.90 2.61 8.47
CA ARG A 89 9.91 3.62 8.83
C ARG A 89 11.10 3.50 7.90
N ASP A 90 11.42 4.59 7.20
CA ASP A 90 12.60 4.67 6.34
C ASP A 90 13.63 5.66 6.90
N LYS A 91 14.89 5.53 6.49
CA LYS A 91 15.96 6.47 6.85
C LYS A 91 15.69 7.90 6.37
N MET A 92 14.87 8.04 5.32
CA MET A 92 14.45 9.31 4.75
C MET A 92 13.34 10.03 5.55
N ASP A 93 12.61 9.33 6.44
CA ASP A 93 11.50 9.91 7.23
C ASP A 93 11.96 10.99 8.20
N LYS A 94 13.26 11.06 8.50
CA LYS A 94 13.84 12.16 9.31
C LYS A 94 13.73 13.53 8.65
N LEU A 95 13.51 13.58 7.33
CA LEU A 95 13.32 14.80 6.55
C LEU A 95 11.84 15.27 6.55
N PHE A 96 10.91 14.33 6.70
CA PHE A 96 9.49 14.62 6.82
C PHE A 96 9.12 14.59 8.31
N ARG A 97 9.10 15.76 8.95
CA ARG A 97 8.71 15.93 10.36
C ARG A 97 7.21 15.70 10.57
N SER A 98 6.65 14.59 10.10
CA SER A 98 5.31 14.19 10.50
C SER A 98 5.36 13.70 11.96
N LYS A 99 4.50 14.25 12.79
CA LYS A 99 4.31 13.79 14.16
C LYS A 99 3.81 12.33 14.11
N THR A 100 4.69 11.37 14.39
CA THR A 100 4.33 9.95 14.44
C THR A 100 3.88 9.58 15.84
N ILE A 101 2.76 8.86 15.91
CA ILE A 101 2.22 8.31 17.15
C ILE A 101 3.15 7.18 17.63
N GLN A 102 3.44 7.13 18.93
CA GLN A 102 4.18 6.05 19.56
C GLN A 102 3.20 5.09 20.23
N THR A 103 3.33 3.80 19.94
CA THR A 103 2.42 2.78 20.47
C THR A 103 2.84 2.24 21.84
N GLY A 104 4.09 2.45 22.23
CA GLY A 104 4.72 1.81 23.39
C GLY A 104 5.19 0.39 23.13
N ASN A 105 4.93 -0.17 21.94
CA ASN A 105 5.53 -1.41 21.47
C ASN A 105 6.81 -1.08 20.69
N GLU A 106 7.97 -1.33 21.31
CA GLU A 106 9.26 -0.95 20.73
C GLU A 106 9.53 -1.57 19.34
N ASP A 107 9.13 -2.82 19.11
CA ASP A 107 9.37 -3.50 17.83
C ASP A 107 8.48 -2.95 16.73
N PHE A 108 7.27 -2.57 17.08
CA PHE A 108 6.35 -1.90 16.16
C PHE A 108 6.84 -0.49 15.83
N ASP A 109 7.18 0.30 16.85
CA ASP A 109 7.66 1.68 16.71
C ASP A 109 9.02 1.79 16.00
N LYS A 110 9.86 0.75 16.05
CA LYS A 110 11.10 0.67 15.26
C LYS A 110 10.85 0.42 13.78
N ARG A 111 9.74 -0.24 13.44
CA ARG A 111 9.46 -0.74 12.07
C ARG A 111 8.48 0.14 11.31
N PHE A 112 7.54 0.77 12.01
CA PHE A 112 6.44 1.53 11.43
C PHE A 112 6.35 2.96 11.98
N ASN A 113 5.81 3.83 11.14
CA ASN A 113 5.29 5.12 11.52
C ASN A 113 3.76 5.05 11.53
N LEU A 114 3.15 5.85 12.39
CA LEU A 114 1.69 5.96 12.54
C LEU A 114 1.26 7.42 12.44
N SER A 115 0.13 7.66 11.79
CA SER A 115 -0.54 8.96 11.78
C SER A 115 -2.06 8.80 11.87
N SER A 116 -2.68 9.72 12.58
CA SER A 116 -4.12 9.86 12.75
C SER A 116 -4.42 11.22 13.37
N ASP A 117 -5.71 11.58 13.45
CA ASP A 117 -6.17 12.77 14.18
C ASP A 117 -6.36 12.50 15.68
N ASP A 118 -6.55 11.23 16.06
CA ASP A 118 -6.83 10.84 17.46
C ASP A 118 -5.92 9.69 17.90
N GLU A 119 -4.89 10.04 18.68
CA GLU A 119 -3.89 9.10 19.19
C GLU A 119 -4.48 8.04 20.14
N GLU A 120 -5.37 8.45 21.05
CA GLU A 120 -5.97 7.53 22.02
C GLU A 120 -6.85 6.48 21.34
N VAL A 121 -7.61 6.91 20.35
CA VAL A 121 -8.47 6.02 19.55
C VAL A 121 -7.63 5.05 18.74
N VAL A 122 -6.52 5.50 18.14
CA VAL A 122 -5.59 4.65 17.38
C VAL A 122 -5.01 3.55 18.26
N LEU A 123 -4.58 3.88 19.49
CA LEU A 123 -4.03 2.88 20.40
C LEU A 123 -5.07 1.83 20.84
N ARG A 124 -6.35 2.17 20.79
CA ARG A 124 -7.44 1.20 20.97
C ARG A 124 -7.68 0.34 19.73
N ILE A 125 -7.61 0.94 18.54
CA ILE A 125 -7.70 0.20 17.26
C ILE A 125 -6.52 -0.76 17.13
N LEU A 126 -5.31 -0.32 17.43
CA LEU A 126 -4.07 -1.12 17.38
C LEU A 126 -3.81 -1.82 18.73
N SER A 127 -4.67 -2.79 19.06
CA SER A 127 -4.41 -3.64 20.21
C SER A 127 -3.04 -4.35 20.11
N PRO A 128 -2.44 -4.81 21.22
CA PRO A 128 -1.20 -5.58 21.19
C PRO A 128 -1.23 -6.77 20.21
N ASP A 129 -2.34 -7.51 20.18
CA ASP A 129 -2.53 -8.64 19.26
C ASP A 129 -2.49 -8.18 17.79
N ARG A 130 -3.17 -7.08 17.45
CA ARG A 130 -3.12 -6.52 16.09
C ARG A 130 -1.72 -6.09 15.68
N MET A 131 -0.98 -5.44 16.58
CA MET A 131 0.41 -5.05 16.32
C MET A 131 1.29 -6.27 16.07
N GLU A 132 1.17 -7.34 16.86
CA GLU A 132 1.92 -8.59 16.67
C GLU A 132 1.58 -9.23 15.32
N ARG A 133 0.32 -9.27 14.93
CA ARG A 133 -0.11 -9.80 13.63
C ARG A 133 0.46 -8.97 12.46
N ILE A 134 0.44 -7.64 12.56
CA ILE A 134 1.06 -6.76 11.55
C ILE A 134 2.57 -6.99 11.47
N LEU A 135 3.25 -7.15 12.61
CA LEU A 135 4.69 -7.46 12.66
C LEU A 135 5.00 -8.81 12.02
N ALA A 136 4.17 -9.82 12.25
CA ALA A 136 4.31 -11.14 11.63
C ALA A 136 4.14 -11.06 10.10
N LEU A 137 3.12 -10.32 9.64
CA LEU A 137 2.90 -10.08 8.21
C LEU A 137 4.05 -9.28 7.56
N ALA A 138 4.67 -8.37 8.32
CA ALA A 138 5.84 -7.65 7.84
C ALA A 138 7.05 -8.57 7.57
N GLY A 139 7.15 -9.68 8.30
CA GLY A 139 8.21 -10.68 8.09
C GLY A 139 8.03 -11.51 6.82
N SER A 140 6.82 -11.62 6.30
CA SER A 140 6.44 -12.40 5.11
C SER A 140 6.02 -11.55 3.91
N SER A 141 6.07 -10.22 4.04
CA SER A 141 5.68 -9.31 2.96
C SER A 141 6.61 -9.39 1.75
N ILE A 142 6.02 -9.27 0.56
CA ILE A 142 6.76 -9.24 -0.71
C ILE A 142 7.45 -7.89 -0.97
N GLY A 143 7.23 -6.89 -0.12
CA GLY A 143 7.82 -5.56 -0.23
C GLY A 143 7.48 -4.69 0.99
N LYS A 144 7.91 -3.43 0.95
CA LYS A 144 7.48 -2.45 1.93
C LYS A 144 5.99 -2.19 1.74
N PHE A 145 5.20 -2.19 2.81
CA PHE A 145 3.77 -1.95 2.71
C PHE A 145 3.32 -0.79 3.58
N ALA A 146 2.21 -0.20 3.18
CA ALA A 146 1.47 0.78 3.96
C ALA A 146 0.00 0.38 4.01
N VAL A 147 -0.65 0.77 5.09
CA VAL A 147 -2.08 0.53 5.34
C VAL A 147 -2.74 1.85 5.68
N ASN A 148 -3.88 2.14 5.07
CA ASN A 148 -4.74 3.25 5.49
C ASN A 148 -6.14 2.73 5.77
N LEU A 149 -6.61 2.93 6.99
CA LEU A 149 -7.96 2.64 7.44
C LEU A 149 -8.74 3.94 7.51
N LYS A 150 -9.88 4.01 6.84
CA LYS A 150 -10.76 5.18 6.86
C LYS A 150 -11.90 5.01 7.85
N PRO A 151 -12.51 6.12 8.33
CA PRO A 151 -13.65 6.05 9.24
C PRO A 151 -14.85 5.28 8.67
N ASP A 152 -15.06 5.33 7.37
CA ASP A 152 -16.14 4.62 6.67
C ASP A 152 -15.89 3.10 6.49
N GLY A 153 -14.79 2.58 7.04
CA GLY A 153 -14.44 1.17 6.97
C GLY A 153 -13.70 0.76 5.71
N ARG A 154 -13.32 1.68 4.83
CA ARG A 154 -12.44 1.38 3.71
C ARG A 154 -11.02 1.16 4.20
N LEU A 155 -10.49 -0.02 3.91
CA LEU A 155 -9.12 -0.43 4.20
C LEU A 155 -8.31 -0.47 2.91
N TYR A 156 -7.35 0.42 2.79
CA TYR A 156 -6.39 0.44 1.69
C TYR A 156 -5.09 -0.22 2.14
N ILE A 157 -4.58 -1.12 1.32
CA ILE A 157 -3.30 -1.81 1.52
C ILE A 157 -2.46 -1.61 0.27
N ALA A 158 -1.30 -0.97 0.43
CA ALA A 158 -0.36 -0.71 -0.66
C ALA A 158 0.96 -1.43 -0.39
N VAL A 159 1.42 -2.26 -1.31
CA VAL A 159 2.71 -2.96 -1.22
C VAL A 159 3.62 -2.52 -2.34
N HIS A 160 4.76 -1.92 -2.01
CA HIS A 160 5.80 -1.59 -2.97
C HIS A 160 6.64 -2.84 -3.26
N SER A 161 6.16 -3.65 -4.19
CA SER A 161 6.77 -4.92 -4.58
C SER A 161 7.75 -4.81 -5.75
N GLY A 162 7.74 -3.67 -6.48
CA GLY A 162 8.48 -3.51 -7.73
C GLY A 162 7.85 -4.22 -8.94
N HIS A 163 6.77 -4.96 -8.73
CA HIS A 163 6.02 -5.68 -9.77
C HIS A 163 4.51 -5.63 -9.51
N GLY A 164 3.72 -5.98 -10.50
CA GLY A 164 2.26 -6.04 -10.41
C GLY A 164 1.74 -7.36 -9.86
N PHE A 165 0.42 -7.41 -9.59
CA PHE A 165 -0.28 -8.66 -9.35
C PHE A 165 -0.17 -9.58 -10.58
N PHE A 166 0.00 -10.87 -10.33
CA PHE A 166 0.08 -11.91 -11.37
C PHE A 166 1.17 -11.68 -12.41
N ASP A 167 2.19 -10.92 -12.07
CA ASP A 167 3.34 -10.72 -12.96
C ASP A 167 4.07 -12.06 -13.14
N ILE A 168 4.13 -12.52 -14.39
CA ILE A 168 4.83 -13.77 -14.76
C ILE A 168 6.37 -13.58 -14.85
N GLY A 169 6.85 -12.35 -14.67
CA GLY A 169 8.27 -12.02 -14.68
C GLY A 169 8.92 -12.41 -16.02
N LYS A 170 10.15 -12.93 -15.94
CA LYS A 170 10.92 -13.35 -17.13
C LYS A 170 10.60 -14.77 -17.60
N GLY A 171 9.49 -15.36 -17.17
CA GLY A 171 9.06 -16.70 -17.62
C GLY A 171 9.94 -17.86 -17.15
N ARG A 172 10.65 -17.69 -16.03
CA ARG A 172 11.52 -18.74 -15.47
C ARG A 172 10.77 -19.72 -14.54
N GLU A 173 9.61 -19.32 -14.04
CA GLU A 173 8.78 -20.14 -13.17
C GLU A 173 7.85 -21.02 -14.01
N ASN A 174 7.64 -22.24 -13.59
CA ASN A 174 6.63 -23.11 -14.19
C ASN A 174 5.22 -22.74 -13.70
N PRO A 175 4.13 -23.20 -14.36
CA PRO A 175 2.77 -22.83 -13.99
C PRO A 175 2.37 -23.16 -12.54
N ALA A 176 2.94 -24.23 -11.96
CA ALA A 176 2.65 -24.60 -10.57
C ALA A 176 3.29 -23.61 -9.58
N GLN A 177 4.55 -23.23 -9.83
CA GLN A 177 5.25 -22.23 -9.02
C GLN A 177 4.58 -20.85 -9.10
N LEU A 178 4.16 -20.43 -10.30
CA LEU A 178 3.40 -19.19 -10.49
C LEU A 178 2.10 -19.18 -9.69
N ARG A 179 1.33 -20.29 -9.75
CA ARG A 179 0.07 -20.42 -9.01
C ARG A 179 0.30 -20.33 -7.49
N GLU A 180 1.33 -21.02 -7.00
CA GLU A 180 1.67 -20.98 -5.58
C GLU A 180 2.11 -19.59 -5.13
N ARG A 181 2.93 -18.90 -5.93
CA ARG A 181 3.33 -17.51 -5.66
C ARG A 181 2.13 -16.57 -5.62
N PHE A 182 1.26 -16.61 -6.61
CA PHE A 182 0.06 -15.77 -6.65
C PHE A 182 -0.90 -16.05 -5.48
N ALA A 183 -1.08 -17.32 -5.13
CA ALA A 183 -1.88 -17.69 -3.97
C ALA A 183 -1.29 -17.16 -2.66
N ARG A 184 0.03 -17.18 -2.51
CA ARG A 184 0.72 -16.63 -1.34
C ARG A 184 0.61 -15.11 -1.28
N GLU A 185 0.77 -14.41 -2.40
CA GLU A 185 0.58 -12.96 -2.49
C GLU A 185 -0.84 -12.56 -2.07
N LEU A 186 -1.87 -13.19 -2.65
CA LEU A 186 -3.26 -12.91 -2.29
C LEU A 186 -3.56 -13.24 -0.83
N ARG A 187 -3.04 -14.36 -0.30
CA ARG A 187 -3.21 -14.73 1.10
C ARG A 187 -2.65 -13.65 2.03
N TRP A 188 -1.49 -13.10 1.72
CA TRP A 188 -0.90 -12.04 2.53
C TRP A 188 -1.84 -10.83 2.64
N PHE A 189 -2.47 -10.41 1.54
CA PHE A 189 -3.46 -9.33 1.55
C PHE A 189 -4.71 -9.68 2.35
N THR A 190 -5.24 -10.90 2.19
CA THR A 190 -6.41 -11.33 2.96
C THR A 190 -6.10 -11.47 4.45
N ASP A 191 -4.91 -11.92 4.81
CA ASP A 191 -4.48 -11.98 6.21
C ASP A 191 -4.38 -10.57 6.82
N MET A 192 -3.95 -9.55 6.03
CA MET A 192 -3.97 -8.15 6.46
C MET A 192 -5.40 -7.63 6.66
N ILE A 193 -6.36 -7.99 5.81
CA ILE A 193 -7.79 -7.67 6.03
C ILE A 193 -8.26 -8.25 7.37
N GLU A 194 -7.93 -9.51 7.65
CA GLU A 194 -8.32 -10.20 8.89
C GLU A 194 -7.76 -9.53 10.17
N VAL A 195 -6.64 -8.81 10.08
CA VAL A 195 -6.13 -8.02 11.22
C VAL A 195 -7.16 -6.99 11.67
N PHE A 196 -7.90 -6.40 10.73
CA PHE A 196 -8.86 -5.32 11.01
C PHE A 196 -10.32 -5.79 11.08
N CYS A 197 -10.62 -7.04 10.68
CA CYS A 197 -11.96 -7.63 10.78
C CYS A 197 -12.28 -8.17 12.18
N GLY A 198 -11.29 -8.62 12.97
CA GLY A 198 -11.47 -9.11 14.33
C GLY A 198 -11.91 -8.01 15.29
N GLU A 199 -12.65 -8.41 16.36
CA GLU A 199 -13.02 -7.53 17.48
C GLU A 199 -11.81 -6.94 18.20
#